data_a070c7977cf4db5aba3d5a54b31527e0
#
_entry.id   a070c7977cf4db5aba3d5a54b31527e0
#
_cell.length_a   1.000
_cell.length_b   1.000
_cell.length_c   1.000
_cell.angle_alpha   90.00
_cell.angle_beta   90.00
_cell.angle_gamma   90.00
#
_symmetry.space_group_name_H-M   'P 1'
#
loop_
_entity.id
_entity.type
_entity.pdbx_description
1 polymer ?
#
loop_
_entity_poly.entity_id
_entity_poly.type
_entity_poly.pdbx_seq_one_letter_code
_entity_poly.pdbx_strand_id
1 'polypeptide(L)'
;MEKYIDLHTHSTCSDGSMTPAELVKHAKSSGLSAVAISDHDTCDGVSEAVKAGAECGIEVVPAIELSAKSDTETHILGYFIDPSSPALLSAVDYIRDVRTQRIGETCEMLKKYNINVTLDEVKEKAKGGILCRAHLAKIMTEKGYSSSPKDAFNTWLNVGCPAYSESQALTDTEAIELIRKAGGDAYLAHLHLTKKPKDELDRFVKRLAEEGLCGIEGYYTDYTPETETEYRGLAKKYGLKISGGTDFHGSFKPHISIGTGLGRLRIPYSVLENMKKDR
;
A
#
# COMPACT_ATOMS: atom_id res chain seq x y z
N MET A 1 5.32 -23.87 17.33
CA MET A 1 6.05 -22.66 16.96
C MET A 1 5.06 -21.53 16.73
N GLU A 2 5.38 -20.36 17.21
CA GLU A 2 4.57 -19.17 16.98
C GLU A 2 4.57 -18.82 15.48
N LYS A 3 3.40 -18.51 14.93
CA LYS A 3 3.22 -18.21 13.50
C LYS A 3 3.13 -16.70 13.30
N TYR A 4 3.85 -16.17 12.32
CA TYR A 4 3.87 -14.75 11.97
C TYR A 4 3.40 -14.52 10.55
N ILE A 5 2.94 -13.30 10.30
CA ILE A 5 2.36 -12.87 9.01
C ILE A 5 2.89 -11.51 8.59
N ASP A 6 2.72 -11.17 7.31
CA ASP A 6 2.90 -9.83 6.75
C ASP A 6 1.79 -9.57 5.74
N LEU A 7 0.89 -8.64 6.05
CA LEU A 7 -0.28 -8.39 5.22
C LEU A 7 -0.21 -7.06 4.45
N HIS A 8 0.98 -6.45 4.36
CA HIS A 8 1.19 -5.23 3.59
C HIS A 8 2.54 -5.30 2.87
N THR A 9 2.50 -5.73 1.60
CA THR A 9 3.70 -5.89 0.78
C THR A 9 3.40 -5.56 -0.68
N HIS A 10 4.42 -5.11 -1.42
CA HIS A 10 4.30 -4.64 -2.80
C HIS A 10 5.19 -5.44 -3.75
N SER A 11 4.64 -5.76 -4.91
CA SER A 11 5.32 -6.47 -5.98
C SER A 11 5.66 -5.57 -7.18
N THR A 12 6.24 -6.15 -8.23
CA THR A 12 6.48 -5.45 -9.48
C THR A 12 5.22 -5.04 -10.25
N CYS A 13 4.04 -5.46 -9.79
CA CYS A 13 2.77 -4.98 -10.35
C CYS A 13 2.49 -3.53 -9.96
N SER A 14 3.11 -3.03 -8.86
CA SER A 14 3.14 -1.61 -8.50
C SER A 14 4.57 -1.09 -8.40
N ASP A 15 5.10 -0.91 -7.22
CA ASP A 15 6.41 -0.31 -6.95
C ASP A 15 7.30 -1.14 -6.02
N GLY A 16 7.02 -2.42 -5.93
CA GLY A 16 7.96 -3.39 -5.37
C GLY A 16 9.02 -3.83 -6.39
N SER A 17 10.05 -4.52 -5.92
CA SER A 17 11.16 -4.98 -6.78
C SER A 17 11.16 -6.48 -7.08
N MET A 18 10.25 -7.25 -6.47
CA MET A 18 10.09 -8.69 -6.67
C MET A 18 8.78 -8.96 -7.42
N THR A 19 8.78 -9.95 -8.32
CA THR A 19 7.52 -10.44 -8.88
C THR A 19 6.62 -11.01 -7.78
N PRO A 20 5.29 -11.12 -7.99
CA PRO A 20 4.40 -11.71 -6.99
C PRO A 20 4.87 -13.07 -6.49
N ALA A 21 5.31 -13.95 -7.41
CA ALA A 21 5.81 -15.28 -7.05
C ALA A 21 7.13 -15.25 -6.27
N GLU A 22 8.07 -14.37 -6.64
CA GLU A 22 9.33 -14.19 -5.89
C GLU A 22 9.07 -13.68 -4.48
N LEU A 23 8.15 -12.72 -4.32
CA LEU A 23 7.79 -12.15 -3.03
C LEU A 23 7.15 -13.20 -2.11
N VAL A 24 6.24 -14.03 -2.62
CA VAL A 24 5.63 -15.14 -1.85
C VAL A 24 6.69 -16.16 -1.42
N LYS A 25 7.62 -16.54 -2.30
CA LYS A 25 8.74 -17.43 -1.97
C LYS A 25 9.67 -16.80 -0.92
N HIS A 26 9.92 -15.51 -1.01
CA HIS A 26 10.70 -14.76 -0.04
C HIS A 26 9.99 -14.71 1.33
N ALA A 27 8.69 -14.46 1.37
CA ALA A 27 7.89 -14.51 2.59
C ALA A 27 7.97 -15.89 3.27
N LYS A 28 7.82 -16.97 2.49
CA LYS A 28 7.96 -18.35 2.98
C LYS A 28 9.35 -18.62 3.55
N SER A 29 10.41 -18.24 2.83
CA SER A 29 11.80 -18.45 3.27
C SER A 29 12.17 -17.62 4.51
N SER A 30 11.46 -16.50 4.72
CA SER A 30 11.56 -15.66 5.93
C SER A 30 10.77 -16.21 7.12
N GLY A 31 10.12 -17.36 6.97
CA GLY A 31 9.42 -18.06 8.07
C GLY A 31 7.99 -17.58 8.31
N LEU A 32 7.41 -16.80 7.39
CA LEU A 32 6.02 -16.36 7.50
C LEU A 32 5.04 -17.51 7.21
N SER A 33 3.90 -17.46 7.86
CA SER A 33 2.78 -18.40 7.68
C SER A 33 1.72 -17.87 6.74
N ALA A 34 1.61 -16.54 6.60
CA ALA A 34 0.76 -15.89 5.62
C ALA A 34 1.38 -14.57 5.14
N VAL A 35 1.03 -14.18 3.91
CA VAL A 35 1.42 -12.91 3.28
C VAL A 35 0.24 -12.35 2.48
N ALA A 36 0.09 -11.04 2.42
CA ALA A 36 -0.76 -10.39 1.44
C ALA A 36 0.09 -9.57 0.46
N ILE A 37 -0.22 -9.66 -0.84
CA ILE A 37 0.29 -8.73 -1.83
C ILE A 37 -0.78 -7.67 -2.03
N SER A 38 -0.47 -6.46 -1.59
CA SER A 38 -1.38 -5.31 -1.56
C SER A 38 -0.87 -4.21 -2.49
N ASP A 39 -0.62 -4.56 -3.75
CA ASP A 39 -0.10 -3.63 -4.74
C ASP A 39 -0.96 -2.36 -4.86
N HIS A 40 -0.31 -1.22 -5.03
CA HIS A 40 -0.98 0.06 -5.20
C HIS A 40 -1.90 0.06 -6.43
N ASP A 41 -3.19 0.27 -6.20
CA ASP A 41 -4.22 0.50 -7.22
C ASP A 41 -4.27 -0.54 -8.35
N THR A 42 -3.83 -1.78 -8.07
CA THR A 42 -3.91 -2.92 -8.99
C THR A 42 -4.04 -4.24 -8.24
N CYS A 43 -4.73 -5.20 -8.83
CA CYS A 43 -4.82 -6.58 -8.35
C CYS A 43 -4.17 -7.59 -9.33
N ASP A 44 -3.40 -7.12 -10.32
CA ASP A 44 -2.80 -7.94 -11.37
C ASP A 44 -1.90 -9.06 -10.82
N GLY A 45 -1.22 -8.80 -9.69
CA GLY A 45 -0.31 -9.76 -9.03
C GLY A 45 -0.99 -10.85 -8.22
N VAL A 46 -2.29 -10.69 -7.88
CA VAL A 46 -2.97 -11.56 -6.90
C VAL A 46 -3.03 -13.01 -7.37
N SER A 47 -3.40 -13.26 -8.62
CA SER A 47 -3.53 -14.63 -9.14
C SER A 47 -2.20 -15.39 -9.16
N GLU A 48 -1.11 -14.73 -9.56
CA GLU A 48 0.25 -15.28 -9.52
C GLU A 48 0.67 -15.58 -8.08
N ALA A 49 0.42 -14.65 -7.17
CA ALA A 49 0.75 -14.81 -5.76
C ALA A 49 0.02 -15.99 -5.10
N VAL A 50 -1.29 -16.11 -5.32
CA VAL A 50 -2.12 -17.21 -4.79
C VAL A 50 -1.60 -18.56 -5.30
N LYS A 51 -1.29 -18.66 -6.59
CA LYS A 51 -0.69 -19.87 -7.17
C LYS A 51 0.65 -20.20 -6.52
N ALA A 52 1.55 -19.24 -6.41
CA ALA A 52 2.86 -19.43 -5.77
C ALA A 52 2.72 -19.83 -4.29
N GLY A 53 1.73 -19.27 -3.58
CA GLY A 53 1.41 -19.64 -2.20
C GLY A 53 1.01 -21.11 -2.05
N ALA A 54 0.14 -21.59 -2.94
CA ALA A 54 -0.24 -23.00 -2.97
C ALA A 54 0.95 -23.93 -3.25
N GLU A 55 1.85 -23.54 -4.17
CA GLU A 55 3.06 -24.31 -4.50
C GLU A 55 4.08 -24.34 -3.35
N CYS A 56 4.23 -23.23 -2.62
CA CYS A 56 5.21 -23.10 -1.51
C CYS A 56 4.67 -23.52 -0.14
N GLY A 57 3.35 -23.73 -0.03
CA GLY A 57 2.71 -24.03 1.25
C GLY A 57 2.74 -22.85 2.22
N ILE A 58 2.43 -21.65 1.76
CA ILE A 58 2.18 -20.45 2.55
C ILE A 58 0.80 -19.89 2.18
N GLU A 59 0.06 -19.39 3.16
CA GLU A 59 -1.21 -18.74 2.90
C GLU A 59 -0.98 -17.37 2.22
N VAL A 60 -1.70 -17.13 1.11
CA VAL A 60 -1.74 -15.82 0.46
C VAL A 60 -3.12 -15.22 0.60
N VAL A 61 -3.19 -14.03 1.18
CA VAL A 61 -4.43 -13.25 1.29
C VAL A 61 -4.55 -12.35 0.07
N PRO A 62 -5.60 -12.52 -0.78
CA PRO A 62 -5.86 -11.59 -1.89
C PRO A 62 -6.05 -10.17 -1.36
N ALA A 63 -5.28 -9.21 -1.85
CA ALA A 63 -5.34 -7.85 -1.36
C ALA A 63 -5.06 -6.80 -2.45
N ILE A 64 -5.33 -5.55 -2.12
CA ILE A 64 -5.04 -4.35 -2.90
C ILE A 64 -4.83 -3.18 -1.93
N GLU A 65 -4.02 -2.20 -2.29
CA GLU A 65 -3.95 -0.93 -1.57
C GLU A 65 -4.42 0.21 -2.49
N LEU A 66 -5.59 0.78 -2.19
CA LEU A 66 -6.17 1.88 -2.97
C LEU A 66 -5.70 3.23 -2.43
N SER A 67 -5.19 4.08 -3.33
CA SER A 67 -4.85 5.47 -3.02
C SER A 67 -6.12 6.33 -3.00
N ALA A 68 -6.36 7.03 -1.89
CA ALA A 68 -7.52 7.89 -1.72
C ALA A 68 -7.17 9.38 -1.81
N LYS A 69 -8.08 10.18 -2.37
CA LYS A 69 -7.95 11.64 -2.45
C LYS A 69 -8.02 12.24 -1.04
N SER A 70 -6.97 12.92 -0.64
CA SER A 70 -6.85 13.55 0.67
C SER A 70 -5.79 14.65 0.62
N ASP A 71 -5.84 15.57 1.59
CA ASP A 71 -4.80 16.60 1.80
C ASP A 71 -3.47 16.01 2.31
N THR A 72 -3.48 14.72 2.63
CA THR A 72 -2.33 13.96 3.13
C THR A 72 -2.28 12.59 2.46
N GLU A 73 -1.30 11.77 2.79
CA GLU A 73 -1.23 10.40 2.29
C GLU A 73 -2.28 9.54 3.01
N THR A 74 -3.28 9.08 2.25
CA THR A 74 -4.35 8.23 2.76
C THR A 74 -4.53 7.06 1.80
N HIS A 75 -4.36 5.84 2.33
CA HIS A 75 -4.57 4.62 1.56
C HIS A 75 -5.54 3.69 2.30
N ILE A 76 -6.32 2.93 1.51
CA ILE A 76 -7.26 1.94 2.01
C ILE A 76 -6.82 0.56 1.51
N LEU A 77 -6.42 -0.30 2.43
CA LEU A 77 -6.13 -1.71 2.16
C LEU A 77 -7.43 -2.49 2.00
N GLY A 78 -7.56 -3.22 0.92
CA GLY A 78 -8.64 -4.18 0.71
C GLY A 78 -8.11 -5.59 0.88
N TYR A 79 -8.60 -6.33 1.88
CA TYR A 79 -8.24 -7.73 2.08
C TYR A 79 -9.36 -8.66 1.63
N PHE A 80 -8.99 -9.86 1.22
CA PHE A 80 -9.91 -10.92 0.79
C PHE A 80 -10.77 -10.51 -0.42
N ILE A 81 -10.26 -9.64 -1.26
CA ILE A 81 -10.93 -9.21 -2.48
C ILE A 81 -11.10 -10.37 -3.46
N ASP A 82 -12.15 -10.33 -4.26
CA ASP A 82 -12.24 -11.12 -5.49
C ASP A 82 -11.54 -10.34 -6.62
N PRO A 83 -10.33 -10.76 -7.07
CA PRO A 83 -9.61 -10.06 -8.12
C PRO A 83 -10.30 -10.16 -9.49
N SER A 84 -11.33 -11.01 -9.62
CA SER A 84 -12.14 -11.14 -10.85
C SER A 84 -13.41 -10.27 -10.81
N SER A 85 -13.66 -9.54 -9.72
CA SER A 85 -14.81 -8.64 -9.58
C SER A 85 -14.87 -7.63 -10.72
N PRO A 86 -15.95 -7.61 -11.55
CA PRO A 86 -16.06 -6.65 -12.65
C PRO A 86 -16.00 -5.18 -12.19
N ALA A 87 -16.54 -4.88 -11.00
CA ALA A 87 -16.48 -3.55 -10.43
C ALA A 87 -15.04 -3.14 -10.10
N LEU A 88 -14.25 -4.06 -9.53
CA LEU A 88 -12.85 -3.82 -9.20
C LEU A 88 -12.01 -3.65 -10.48
N LEU A 89 -12.15 -4.54 -11.45
CA LEU A 89 -11.40 -4.48 -12.71
C LEU A 89 -11.66 -3.18 -13.48
N SER A 90 -12.94 -2.77 -13.61
CA SER A 90 -13.29 -1.51 -14.27
C SER A 90 -12.70 -0.29 -13.54
N ALA A 91 -12.71 -0.30 -12.21
CA ALA A 91 -12.14 0.80 -11.42
C ALA A 91 -10.61 0.84 -11.52
N VAL A 92 -9.94 -0.31 -11.48
CA VAL A 92 -8.47 -0.41 -11.62
C VAL A 92 -8.02 0.12 -12.99
N ASP A 93 -8.74 -0.19 -14.08
CA ASP A 93 -8.43 0.35 -15.40
C ASP A 93 -8.55 1.88 -15.41
N TYR A 94 -9.63 2.43 -14.86
CA TYR A 94 -9.79 3.88 -14.73
C TYR A 94 -8.69 4.54 -13.89
N ILE A 95 -8.35 3.92 -12.75
CA ILE A 95 -7.29 4.42 -11.86
C ILE A 95 -5.93 4.42 -12.58
N ARG A 96 -5.67 3.39 -13.39
CA ARG A 96 -4.44 3.27 -14.20
C ARG A 96 -4.29 4.45 -15.16
N ASP A 97 -5.38 4.83 -15.82
CA ASP A 97 -5.39 5.99 -16.73
C ASP A 97 -5.13 7.30 -15.97
N VAL A 98 -5.81 7.51 -14.84
CA VAL A 98 -5.60 8.70 -13.97
C VAL A 98 -4.15 8.75 -13.46
N ARG A 99 -3.57 7.64 -13.03
CA ARG A 99 -2.16 7.57 -12.60
C ARG A 99 -1.20 7.88 -13.74
N THR A 100 -1.47 7.37 -14.94
CA THR A 100 -0.65 7.66 -16.13
C THR A 100 -0.66 9.14 -16.45
N GLN A 101 -1.83 9.77 -16.43
CA GLN A 101 -1.97 11.22 -16.60
C GLN A 101 -1.20 11.97 -15.50
N ARG A 102 -1.39 11.62 -14.22
CA ARG A 102 -0.72 12.25 -13.08
C ARG A 102 0.79 12.21 -13.19
N ILE A 103 1.36 11.06 -13.57
CA ILE A 103 2.81 10.93 -13.75
C ILE A 103 3.30 11.81 -14.91
N GLY A 104 2.54 11.89 -16.01
CA GLY A 104 2.84 12.80 -17.12
C GLY A 104 2.85 14.26 -16.67
N GLU A 105 1.83 14.71 -15.93
CA GLU A 105 1.76 16.04 -15.34
C GLU A 105 2.97 16.33 -14.43
N THR A 106 3.34 15.38 -13.57
CA THR A 106 4.51 15.49 -12.70
C THR A 106 5.80 15.64 -13.51
N CYS A 107 5.98 14.87 -14.59
CA CYS A 107 7.14 15.02 -15.49
C CYS A 107 7.21 16.45 -16.10
N GLU A 108 6.08 16.99 -16.55
CA GLU A 108 6.05 18.36 -17.11
C GLU A 108 6.30 19.45 -16.04
N MET A 109 5.86 19.22 -14.79
CA MET A 109 6.20 20.10 -13.67
C MET A 109 7.70 20.05 -13.34
N LEU A 110 8.29 18.87 -13.26
CA LEU A 110 9.73 18.67 -13.01
C LEU A 110 10.61 19.35 -14.07
N LYS A 111 10.18 19.31 -15.34
CA LYS A 111 10.87 19.93 -16.46
C LYS A 111 11.03 21.45 -16.29
N LYS A 112 10.08 22.13 -15.64
CA LYS A 112 10.18 23.57 -15.33
C LYS A 112 11.34 23.90 -14.40
N TYR A 113 11.85 22.90 -13.68
CA TYR A 113 13.01 23.02 -12.78
C TYR A 113 14.28 22.39 -13.36
N ASN A 114 14.32 22.17 -14.68
CA ASN A 114 15.42 21.49 -15.39
C ASN A 114 15.67 20.05 -14.94
N ILE A 115 14.64 19.39 -14.39
CA ILE A 115 14.67 17.97 -14.04
C ILE A 115 14.02 17.21 -15.20
N ASN A 116 14.85 16.58 -16.04
CA ASN A 116 14.39 15.92 -17.26
C ASN A 116 14.15 14.43 -16.98
N VAL A 117 12.91 14.10 -16.61
CA VAL A 117 12.37 12.75 -16.51
C VAL A 117 11.15 12.67 -17.42
N THR A 118 11.08 11.65 -18.27
CA THR A 118 9.99 11.47 -19.24
C THR A 118 9.03 10.38 -18.80
N LEU A 119 7.78 10.46 -19.26
CA LEU A 119 6.76 9.42 -18.99
C LEU A 119 7.22 8.05 -19.52
N ASP A 120 7.94 8.01 -20.65
CA ASP A 120 8.41 6.75 -21.24
C ASP A 120 9.50 6.09 -20.36
N GLU A 121 10.39 6.87 -19.76
CA GLU A 121 11.35 6.36 -18.78
C GLU A 121 10.65 5.78 -17.54
N VAL A 122 9.54 6.40 -17.10
CA VAL A 122 8.76 5.87 -15.99
C VAL A 122 8.04 4.58 -16.37
N LYS A 123 7.48 4.48 -17.58
CA LYS A 123 6.89 3.24 -18.10
C LYS A 123 7.90 2.11 -18.20
N GLU A 124 9.10 2.40 -18.69
CA GLU A 124 10.19 1.43 -18.77
C GLU A 124 10.62 0.95 -17.36
N LYS A 125 10.73 1.86 -16.40
CA LYS A 125 11.05 1.53 -15.01
C LYS A 125 9.98 0.68 -14.34
N ALA A 126 8.70 0.92 -14.63
CA ALA A 126 7.56 0.18 -14.11
C ALA A 126 7.38 -1.22 -14.73
N LYS A 127 8.05 -1.52 -15.85
CA LYS A 127 8.05 -2.85 -16.51
C LYS A 127 6.65 -3.43 -16.76
N GLY A 128 5.69 -2.58 -17.08
CA GLY A 128 4.28 -2.97 -17.30
C GLY A 128 3.40 -2.91 -16.06
N GLY A 129 3.95 -2.70 -14.88
CA GLY A 129 3.18 -2.42 -13.66
C GLY A 129 2.55 -1.03 -13.66
N ILE A 130 1.75 -0.74 -12.65
CA ILE A 130 1.11 0.57 -12.50
C ILE A 130 2.15 1.66 -12.21
N LEU A 131 1.95 2.86 -12.77
CA LEU A 131 2.90 3.94 -12.60
C LEU A 131 2.79 4.57 -11.20
N CYS A 132 3.91 4.62 -10.47
CA CYS A 132 4.01 5.17 -9.12
C CYS A 132 5.04 6.31 -9.03
N ARG A 133 4.85 7.23 -8.09
CA ARG A 133 5.83 8.29 -7.78
C ARG A 133 7.19 7.72 -7.37
N ALA A 134 7.21 6.49 -6.81
CA ALA A 134 8.44 5.78 -6.46
C ALA A 134 9.34 5.53 -7.68
N HIS A 135 8.76 5.24 -8.86
CA HIS A 135 9.52 5.11 -10.11
C HIS A 135 10.18 6.43 -10.50
N LEU A 136 9.45 7.57 -10.40
CA LEU A 136 10.03 8.90 -10.62
C LEU A 136 11.17 9.19 -9.66
N ALA A 137 10.96 8.97 -8.35
CA ALA A 137 11.98 9.19 -7.33
C ALA A 137 13.25 8.37 -7.61
N LYS A 138 13.11 7.12 -8.04
CA LYS A 138 14.21 6.25 -8.42
C LYS A 138 14.98 6.79 -9.62
N ILE A 139 14.28 7.19 -10.70
CA ILE A 139 14.89 7.76 -11.91
C ILE A 139 15.60 9.07 -11.57
N MET A 140 14.98 9.94 -10.76
CA MET A 140 15.60 11.20 -10.33
C MET A 140 16.90 10.96 -9.57
N THR A 141 16.94 9.94 -8.72
CA THR A 141 18.14 9.55 -7.98
C THR A 141 19.22 8.99 -8.92
N GLU A 142 18.86 8.11 -9.84
CA GLU A 142 19.78 7.51 -10.83
C GLU A 142 20.36 8.56 -11.77
N LYS A 143 19.61 9.63 -12.09
CA LYS A 143 20.08 10.76 -12.91
C LYS A 143 20.80 11.85 -12.11
N GLY A 144 20.93 11.71 -10.80
CA GLY A 144 21.61 12.68 -9.92
C GLY A 144 20.81 13.95 -9.63
N TYR A 145 19.48 13.97 -9.88
CA TYR A 145 18.61 15.10 -9.53
C TYR A 145 18.22 15.12 -8.04
N SER A 146 18.41 14.01 -7.33
CA SER A 146 18.20 13.89 -5.89
C SER A 146 19.23 12.93 -5.30
N SER A 147 19.57 13.12 -4.02
CA SER A 147 20.56 12.28 -3.31
C SER A 147 20.03 10.89 -2.96
N SER A 148 18.72 10.73 -2.90
CA SER A 148 18.03 9.48 -2.61
C SER A 148 16.56 9.56 -3.04
N PRO A 149 15.84 8.42 -3.14
CA PRO A 149 14.39 8.44 -3.37
C PRO A 149 13.63 9.24 -2.29
N LYS A 150 14.03 9.14 -1.03
CA LYS A 150 13.45 9.91 0.08
C LYS A 150 13.63 11.42 -0.12
N ASP A 151 14.80 11.85 -0.59
CA ASP A 151 15.08 13.25 -0.92
C ASP A 151 14.21 13.73 -2.08
N ALA A 152 14.05 12.91 -3.14
CA ALA A 152 13.14 13.21 -4.25
C ALA A 152 11.70 13.42 -3.78
N PHE A 153 11.20 12.57 -2.90
CA PHE A 153 9.86 12.73 -2.30
C PHE A 153 9.75 14.01 -1.48
N ASN A 154 10.69 14.26 -0.59
CA ASN A 154 10.63 15.40 0.33
C ASN A 154 10.77 16.76 -0.38
N THR A 155 11.51 16.80 -1.48
CA THR A 155 11.80 18.04 -2.19
C THR A 155 10.81 18.31 -3.33
N TRP A 156 10.31 17.25 -4.01
CA TRP A 156 9.61 17.40 -5.28
C TRP A 156 8.24 16.76 -5.36
N LEU A 157 8.04 15.55 -4.77
CA LEU A 157 6.94 14.65 -5.13
C LEU A 157 5.84 14.52 -4.06
N ASN A 158 6.08 14.93 -2.81
CA ASN A 158 5.08 14.90 -1.74
C ASN A 158 4.06 16.04 -1.87
N VAL A 159 2.94 15.88 -1.15
CA VAL A 159 1.92 16.92 -1.01
C VAL A 159 2.57 18.24 -0.61
N GLY A 160 2.22 19.32 -1.33
CA GLY A 160 2.79 20.66 -1.12
C GLY A 160 4.15 20.91 -1.78
N CYS A 161 4.78 19.90 -2.41
CA CYS A 161 6.01 20.07 -3.16
C CYS A 161 5.77 20.53 -4.61
N PRO A 162 6.79 21.15 -5.27
CA PRO A 162 6.62 21.82 -6.57
C PRO A 162 6.14 20.94 -7.73
N ALA A 163 6.35 19.63 -7.69
CA ALA A 163 5.95 18.71 -8.74
C ALA A 163 4.87 17.71 -8.28
N TYR A 164 4.17 18.02 -7.20
CA TYR A 164 3.03 17.21 -6.77
C TYR A 164 1.80 17.48 -7.65
N SER A 165 1.25 16.44 -8.26
CA SER A 165 -0.05 16.48 -8.94
C SER A 165 -1.15 15.97 -8.03
N GLU A 166 -2.26 16.71 -7.92
CA GLU A 166 -3.41 16.37 -7.08
C GLU A 166 -4.37 15.37 -7.74
N SER A 167 -4.13 14.98 -8.99
CA SER A 167 -4.98 14.03 -9.71
C SER A 167 -5.01 12.68 -9.01
N GLN A 168 -6.14 12.36 -8.39
CA GLN A 168 -6.44 11.07 -7.76
C GLN A 168 -7.82 10.59 -8.17
N ALA A 169 -7.97 9.27 -8.33
CA ALA A 169 -9.15 8.68 -8.91
C ALA A 169 -10.31 8.54 -7.92
N LEU A 170 -10.03 8.20 -6.67
CA LEU A 170 -11.05 7.83 -5.67
C LEU A 170 -10.95 8.69 -4.41
N THR A 171 -12.08 8.96 -3.78
CA THR A 171 -12.15 9.37 -2.38
C THR A 171 -11.99 8.15 -1.46
N ASP A 172 -11.75 8.37 -0.16
CA ASP A 172 -11.67 7.29 0.82
C ASP A 172 -12.97 6.47 0.92
N THR A 173 -14.13 7.13 0.85
CA THR A 173 -15.45 6.49 0.81
C THR A 173 -15.61 5.61 -0.42
N GLU A 174 -15.27 6.12 -1.61
CA GLU A 174 -15.34 5.34 -2.86
C GLU A 174 -14.41 4.13 -2.84
N ALA A 175 -13.21 4.26 -2.25
CA ALA A 175 -12.27 3.16 -2.08
C ALA A 175 -12.86 2.07 -1.15
N ILE A 176 -13.45 2.45 -0.01
CA ILE A 176 -14.13 1.52 0.90
C ILE A 176 -15.28 0.79 0.19
N GLU A 177 -16.13 1.53 -0.52
CA GLU A 177 -17.25 0.94 -1.27
C GLU A 177 -16.78 -0.03 -2.36
N LEU A 178 -15.71 0.33 -3.09
CA LEU A 178 -15.15 -0.51 -4.14
C LEU A 178 -14.63 -1.83 -3.60
N ILE A 179 -13.86 -1.79 -2.50
CA ILE A 179 -13.36 -3.00 -1.81
C ILE A 179 -14.53 -3.89 -1.38
N ARG A 180 -15.58 -3.30 -0.80
CA ARG A 180 -16.77 -4.06 -0.39
C ARG A 180 -17.53 -4.66 -1.56
N LYS A 181 -17.67 -3.95 -2.68
CA LYS A 181 -18.24 -4.48 -3.93
C LYS A 181 -17.43 -5.63 -4.51
N ALA A 182 -16.12 -5.66 -4.25
CA ALA A 182 -15.25 -6.77 -4.59
C ALA A 182 -15.24 -7.91 -3.55
N GLY A 183 -16.17 -7.91 -2.58
CA GLY A 183 -16.30 -8.94 -1.53
C GLY A 183 -15.21 -8.87 -0.45
N GLY A 184 -14.39 -7.82 -0.46
CA GLY A 184 -13.31 -7.60 0.48
C GLY A 184 -13.70 -6.80 1.72
N ASP A 185 -12.78 -6.72 2.66
CA ASP A 185 -12.83 -5.92 3.87
C ASP A 185 -11.86 -4.75 3.76
N ALA A 186 -12.33 -3.52 4.01
CA ALA A 186 -11.53 -2.28 3.90
C ALA A 186 -10.84 -1.94 5.22
N TYR A 187 -9.54 -1.58 5.16
CA TYR A 187 -8.73 -1.19 6.32
C TYR A 187 -7.95 0.09 6.02
N LEU A 188 -7.91 1.02 6.98
CA LEU A 188 -7.06 2.21 6.85
C LEU A 188 -5.60 1.84 7.06
N ALA A 189 -4.74 2.12 6.05
CA ALA A 189 -3.32 1.84 6.08
C ALA A 189 -2.54 2.91 6.88
N HIS A 190 -1.38 2.55 7.41
CA HIS A 190 -0.31 3.41 7.97
C HIS A 190 -0.80 4.79 8.49
N LEU A 191 -1.68 4.79 9.50
CA LEU A 191 -2.43 5.95 10.00
C LEU A 191 -1.57 7.20 10.24
N HIS A 192 -0.31 7.04 10.65
CA HIS A 192 0.62 8.15 10.93
C HIS A 192 0.93 9.00 9.68
N LEU A 193 0.84 8.41 8.47
CA LEU A 193 1.07 9.14 7.22
C LEU A 193 -0.07 10.11 6.88
N THR A 194 -1.24 9.94 7.50
CA THR A 194 -2.32 10.93 7.40
C THR A 194 -1.95 12.26 8.04
N LYS A 195 -0.90 12.29 8.89
CA LYS A 195 -0.42 13.49 9.61
C LYS A 195 -1.50 14.26 10.37
N LYS A 196 -2.64 13.62 10.63
CA LYS A 196 -3.75 14.24 11.37
C LYS A 196 -3.42 14.32 12.86
N PRO A 197 -3.66 15.48 13.51
CA PRO A 197 -3.65 15.55 14.96
C PRO A 197 -4.60 14.53 15.58
N LYS A 198 -4.33 14.11 16.82
CA LYS A 198 -5.06 13.04 17.51
C LYS A 198 -6.59 13.16 17.44
N ASP A 199 -7.13 14.34 17.78
CA ASP A 199 -8.58 14.58 17.78
C ASP A 199 -9.17 14.56 16.35
N GLU A 200 -8.39 14.94 15.36
CA GLU A 200 -8.80 14.91 13.96
C GLU A 200 -8.74 13.48 13.42
N LEU A 201 -7.69 12.73 13.76
CA LEU A 201 -7.58 11.31 13.44
C LEU A 201 -8.73 10.50 14.07
N ASP A 202 -9.09 10.79 15.31
CA ASP A 202 -10.21 10.15 16.00
C ASP A 202 -11.53 10.37 15.23
N ARG A 203 -11.83 11.62 14.84
CA ARG A 203 -13.03 11.94 14.04
C ARG A 203 -12.98 11.31 12.65
N PHE A 204 -11.82 11.28 12.03
CA PHE A 204 -11.59 10.70 10.72
C PHE A 204 -11.87 9.19 10.74
N VAL A 205 -11.27 8.45 11.68
CA VAL A 205 -11.50 7.00 11.83
C VAL A 205 -12.95 6.70 12.18
N LYS A 206 -13.60 7.53 13.03
CA LYS A 206 -15.02 7.39 13.34
C LYS A 206 -15.87 7.48 12.08
N ARG A 207 -15.66 8.50 11.24
CA ARG A 207 -16.39 8.69 9.98
C ARG A 207 -16.20 7.50 9.05
N LEU A 208 -14.97 7.04 8.84
CA LEU A 208 -14.70 5.88 7.98
C LEU A 208 -15.36 4.61 8.52
N ALA A 209 -15.39 4.41 9.84
CA ALA A 209 -16.10 3.28 10.45
C ALA A 209 -17.62 3.33 10.16
N GLU A 210 -18.25 4.51 10.26
CA GLU A 210 -19.64 4.73 9.90
C GLU A 210 -19.92 4.49 8.40
N GLU A 211 -18.92 4.71 7.53
CA GLU A 211 -18.97 4.48 6.08
C GLU A 211 -18.63 3.03 5.68
N GLY A 212 -18.29 2.17 6.64
CA GLY A 212 -18.12 0.74 6.43
C GLY A 212 -16.67 0.26 6.40
N LEU A 213 -15.72 1.04 6.95
CA LEU A 213 -14.37 0.56 7.23
C LEU A 213 -14.43 -0.62 8.21
N CYS A 214 -13.75 -1.73 7.88
CA CYS A 214 -13.74 -2.94 8.71
C CYS A 214 -12.63 -2.92 9.76
N GLY A 215 -11.54 -2.20 9.51
CA GLY A 215 -10.38 -2.20 10.40
C GLY A 215 -9.35 -1.13 10.09
N ILE A 216 -8.28 -1.15 10.86
CA ILE A 216 -7.12 -0.28 10.67
C ILE A 216 -5.82 -1.08 10.80
N GLU A 217 -4.74 -0.56 10.24
CA GLU A 217 -3.41 -1.12 10.42
C GLU A 217 -2.88 -0.77 11.81
N GLY A 218 -2.92 -1.77 12.71
CA GLY A 218 -2.52 -1.64 14.10
C GLY A 218 -1.07 -2.05 14.38
N TYR A 219 -0.40 -2.66 13.38
CA TYR A 219 1.01 -3.03 13.39
C TYR A 219 1.66 -2.54 12.09
N TYR A 220 2.70 -1.73 12.21
CA TYR A 220 3.40 -1.18 11.04
C TYR A 220 4.87 -0.91 11.35
N THR A 221 5.70 -0.92 10.32
CA THR A 221 7.16 -0.79 10.42
C THR A 221 7.63 0.39 11.26
N ASP A 222 7.03 1.57 11.06
CA ASP A 222 7.45 2.83 11.68
C ASP A 222 6.72 3.15 13.01
N TYR A 223 5.76 2.32 13.44
CA TYR A 223 5.06 2.58 14.69
C TYR A 223 5.97 2.33 15.89
N THR A 224 5.93 3.24 16.86
CA THR A 224 6.47 2.98 18.19
C THR A 224 5.49 2.10 18.99
N PRO A 225 5.92 1.45 20.09
CA PRO A 225 5.00 0.72 20.95
C PRO A 225 3.82 1.56 21.47
N GLU A 226 4.07 2.85 21.71
CA GLU A 226 3.04 3.83 22.13
C GLU A 226 2.05 4.06 21.01
N THR A 227 2.52 4.29 19.77
CA THR A 227 1.69 4.47 18.57
C THR A 227 0.84 3.22 18.29
N GLU A 228 1.43 2.04 18.36
CA GLU A 228 0.69 0.78 18.23
C GLU A 228 -0.42 0.65 19.28
N THR A 229 -0.12 1.02 20.53
CA THR A 229 -1.09 0.98 21.62
C THR A 229 -2.24 1.97 21.39
N GLU A 230 -1.91 3.18 20.95
CA GLU A 230 -2.88 4.23 20.63
C GLU A 230 -3.81 3.80 19.49
N TYR A 231 -3.26 3.32 18.35
CA TYR A 231 -4.08 2.95 17.21
C TYR A 231 -4.91 1.70 17.46
N ARG A 232 -4.37 0.69 18.16
CA ARG A 232 -5.19 -0.45 18.59
C ARG A 232 -6.29 -0.06 19.59
N GLY A 233 -6.03 0.94 20.44
CA GLY A 233 -7.03 1.55 21.30
C GLY A 233 -8.14 2.23 20.50
N LEU A 234 -7.77 2.94 19.42
CA LEU A 234 -8.70 3.58 18.49
C LEU A 234 -9.58 2.54 17.77
N ALA A 235 -8.96 1.45 17.28
CA ALA A 235 -9.71 0.34 16.69
C ALA A 235 -10.75 -0.22 17.66
N LYS A 236 -10.34 -0.51 18.89
CA LYS A 236 -11.24 -1.02 19.95
C LYS A 236 -12.39 -0.06 20.23
N LYS A 237 -12.12 1.26 20.25
CA LYS A 237 -13.14 2.30 20.51
C LYS A 237 -14.27 2.27 19.50
N TYR A 238 -13.99 1.98 18.24
CA TYR A 238 -14.95 1.98 17.15
C TYR A 238 -15.36 0.58 16.66
N GLY A 239 -14.99 -0.48 17.39
CA GLY A 239 -15.33 -1.86 17.03
C GLY A 239 -14.65 -2.35 15.76
N LEU A 240 -13.52 -1.74 15.37
CA LEU A 240 -12.76 -2.08 14.19
C LEU A 240 -11.80 -3.25 14.45
N LYS A 241 -11.58 -4.07 13.42
CA LYS A 241 -10.55 -5.12 13.43
C LYS A 241 -9.15 -4.49 13.23
N ILE A 242 -8.11 -5.29 13.42
CA ILE A 242 -6.71 -4.88 13.26
C ILE A 242 -6.08 -5.71 12.16
N SER A 243 -5.32 -5.07 11.28
CA SER A 243 -4.36 -5.70 10.37
C SER A 243 -2.93 -5.26 10.72
N GLY A 244 -1.98 -5.65 9.91
CA GLY A 244 -0.64 -5.11 9.98
C GLY A 244 0.29 -5.70 8.92
N GLY A 245 1.34 -4.96 8.61
CA GLY A 245 2.35 -5.33 7.65
C GLY A 245 3.58 -4.46 7.71
N THR A 246 4.55 -4.81 6.87
CA THR A 246 5.83 -4.09 6.83
C THR A 246 5.86 -2.98 5.80
N ASP A 247 4.93 -2.98 4.86
CA ASP A 247 4.98 -2.12 3.67
C ASP A 247 6.28 -2.36 2.87
N PHE A 248 6.61 -3.66 2.71
CA PHE A 248 7.83 -4.13 2.06
C PHE A 248 7.78 -3.87 0.55
N HIS A 249 8.85 -3.24 0.02
CA HIS A 249 9.02 -2.93 -1.41
C HIS A 249 10.32 -3.51 -2.00
N GLY A 250 11.02 -4.38 -1.25
CA GLY A 250 12.31 -4.92 -1.67
C GLY A 250 13.38 -3.84 -1.80
N SER A 251 14.07 -3.80 -2.94
CA SER A 251 15.20 -2.87 -3.15
C SER A 251 14.80 -1.38 -3.26
N PHE A 252 13.51 -1.05 -3.35
CA PHE A 252 13.04 0.34 -3.29
C PHE A 252 13.01 0.90 -1.86
N LYS A 253 12.80 0.00 -0.85
CA LYS A 253 12.93 0.31 0.58
C LYS A 253 13.89 -0.68 1.25
N PRO A 254 15.22 -0.64 0.96
CA PRO A 254 16.17 -1.70 1.33
C PRO A 254 16.40 -1.86 2.83
N HIS A 255 15.96 -0.91 3.64
CA HIS A 255 16.04 -0.94 5.09
C HIS A 255 14.85 -1.65 5.74
N ILE A 256 13.81 -2.00 4.97
CA ILE A 256 12.62 -2.73 5.44
C ILE A 256 12.74 -4.19 5.04
N SER A 257 12.66 -5.09 6.01
CA SER A 257 12.66 -6.53 5.79
C SER A 257 11.26 -7.10 5.94
N ILE A 258 10.88 -8.01 5.05
CA ILE A 258 9.56 -8.67 5.10
C ILE A 258 9.35 -9.35 6.45
N GLY A 259 8.16 -9.21 7.02
CA GLY A 259 7.74 -9.80 8.30
C GLY A 259 8.38 -9.19 9.55
N THR A 260 9.40 -8.33 9.39
CA THR A 260 10.15 -7.77 10.53
C THR A 260 10.33 -6.25 10.51
N GLY A 261 9.98 -5.61 9.37
CA GLY A 261 10.13 -4.18 9.18
C GLY A 261 11.57 -3.73 9.43
N LEU A 262 11.76 -2.81 10.38
CA LEU A 262 13.07 -2.36 10.87
C LEU A 262 13.72 -3.35 11.86
N GLY A 263 13.33 -4.63 11.86
CA GLY A 263 13.90 -5.71 12.65
C GLY A 263 13.10 -6.11 13.90
N ARG A 264 12.11 -5.31 14.31
CA ARG A 264 11.35 -5.55 15.57
C ARG A 264 9.92 -6.02 15.38
N LEU A 265 9.34 -5.80 14.20
CA LEU A 265 7.94 -6.14 13.95
C LEU A 265 7.74 -7.66 14.00
N ARG A 266 6.69 -8.10 14.65
CA ARG A 266 6.25 -9.50 14.74
C ARG A 266 4.74 -9.52 14.82
N ILE A 267 4.07 -9.78 13.71
CA ILE A 267 2.62 -9.79 13.65
C ILE A 267 2.14 -11.22 13.82
N PRO A 268 1.46 -11.56 14.93
CA PRO A 268 1.04 -12.92 15.17
C PRO A 268 -0.09 -13.34 14.20
N TYR A 269 -0.11 -14.60 13.81
CA TYR A 269 -1.10 -15.17 12.88
C TYR A 269 -2.54 -15.02 13.41
N SER A 270 -2.73 -14.92 14.73
CA SER A 270 -4.03 -14.65 15.34
C SER A 270 -4.69 -13.33 14.88
N VAL A 271 -3.90 -12.38 14.37
CA VAL A 271 -4.43 -11.16 13.72
C VAL A 271 -5.24 -11.56 12.50
N LEU A 272 -4.68 -12.38 11.62
CA LEU A 272 -5.37 -12.86 10.43
C LEU A 272 -6.59 -13.75 10.78
N GLU A 273 -6.47 -14.58 11.83
CA GLU A 273 -7.60 -15.37 12.33
C GLU A 273 -8.76 -14.47 12.78
N ASN A 274 -8.46 -13.36 13.45
CA ASN A 274 -9.47 -12.39 13.86
C ASN A 274 -10.07 -11.63 12.67
N MET A 275 -9.28 -11.33 11.63
CA MET A 275 -9.78 -10.72 10.41
C MET A 275 -10.78 -11.63 9.68
N LYS A 276 -10.57 -12.94 9.73
CA LYS A 276 -11.44 -13.96 9.11
C LYS A 276 -12.75 -14.24 9.88
N LYS A 277 -12.84 -13.85 11.13
CA LYS A 277 -14.09 -14.05 11.90
C LYS A 277 -15.22 -13.24 11.30
N ASP A 278 -16.41 -13.84 11.27
CA ASP A 278 -17.65 -13.22 10.79
C ASP A 278 -17.66 -12.85 9.30
N ARG A 279 -16.82 -13.51 8.51
CA ARG A 279 -16.81 -13.45 7.04
C ARG A 279 -17.65 -14.56 6.44
#